data_67cf88b0046613d2186de1bd9646c29c
#
_entry.id   67cf88b0046613d2186de1bd9646c29c
#
_cell.length_a   1.000
_cell.length_b   1.000
_cell.length_c   1.000
_cell.angle_alpha   90.00
_cell.angle_beta   90.00
_cell.angle_gamma   90.00
#
_symmetry.space_group_name_H-M   'P 1'
#
loop_
_entity.id
_entity.type
_entity.pdbx_description
1 polymer ?
#
loop_
_entity_poly.entity_id
_entity_poly.type
_entity_poly.pdbx_seq_one_letter_code
_entity_poly.pdbx_strand_id
1 'polypeptide(L)'
;NTEKNLKFRKLFDSSTIVQIPVIYDALSALLAQRAGFELVAMGGNCTMASYMGYPDMGFATETDMVNRARLIAKKLHIPMYADADTGYGNVNNVRKTIEDYEDAGVSGVHLEDQIWPKKCPVITTVDVISEGEAVEKLKVAMKSRRDPNFVIIGRTDSISKYGFDEMVRRLKLFEEIGVDILMPAGVKDEETRRALPKLFPNTPMLADIVYGWGDEPHYTDKDFQDMGYKFVSQPFTGCF
;
A
#
# COMPACT_ATOMS: atom_id res chain seq x y z
N ASN A 1 19.18 -0.48 6.48
CA ASN A 1 17.74 -0.39 6.78
C ASN A 1 17.15 -1.67 7.38
N THR A 2 17.93 -2.74 7.44
CA THR A 2 17.49 -4.07 7.90
C THR A 2 16.79 -4.07 9.27
N GLU A 3 17.22 -3.24 10.23
CA GLU A 3 16.55 -3.14 11.53
C GLU A 3 15.08 -2.68 11.41
N LYS A 4 14.79 -1.67 10.58
CA LYS A 4 13.41 -1.20 10.34
C LYS A 4 12.60 -2.25 9.57
N ASN A 5 13.22 -2.96 8.62
CA ASN A 5 12.56 -4.03 7.90
C ASN A 5 12.16 -5.17 8.85
N LEU A 6 13.03 -5.56 9.78
CA LEU A 6 12.72 -6.54 10.83
C LEU A 6 11.62 -6.06 11.79
N LYS A 7 11.60 -4.77 12.14
CA LYS A 7 10.49 -4.18 12.93
C LYS A 7 9.16 -4.33 12.17
N PHE A 8 9.15 -4.06 10.85
CA PHE A 8 7.93 -4.27 10.04
C PHE A 8 7.50 -5.73 10.06
N ARG A 9 8.42 -6.66 9.80
CA ARG A 9 8.13 -8.11 9.84
C ARG A 9 7.56 -8.56 11.19
N LYS A 10 8.06 -8.01 12.28
CA LYS A 10 7.56 -8.34 13.62
C LYS A 10 6.09 -7.96 13.82
N LEU A 11 5.58 -6.94 13.12
CA LEU A 11 4.18 -6.53 13.19
C LEU A 11 3.22 -7.58 12.59
N PHE A 12 3.71 -8.50 11.78
CA PHE A 12 2.92 -9.63 11.27
C PHE A 12 2.45 -10.56 12.41
N ASP A 13 3.20 -10.62 13.49
CA ASP A 13 2.91 -11.45 14.67
C ASP A 13 2.12 -10.68 15.76
N SER A 14 1.79 -9.41 15.54
CA SER A 14 1.01 -8.62 16.50
C SER A 14 -0.30 -9.29 16.83
N SER A 15 -0.69 -9.33 18.08
CA SER A 15 -1.99 -9.85 18.53
C SER A 15 -3.17 -8.89 18.27
N THR A 16 -2.86 -7.63 17.93
CA THR A 16 -3.84 -6.59 17.64
C THR A 16 -3.70 -6.08 16.21
N ILE A 17 -4.71 -5.36 15.76
CA ILE A 17 -4.66 -4.66 14.47
C ILE A 17 -3.52 -3.64 14.46
N VAL A 18 -2.83 -3.52 13.33
CA VAL A 18 -1.76 -2.52 13.13
C VAL A 18 -2.34 -1.33 12.37
N GLN A 19 -2.51 -0.21 13.06
CA GLN A 19 -2.95 1.04 12.47
C GLN A 19 -1.81 1.74 11.75
N ILE A 20 -2.07 2.20 10.52
CA ILE A 20 -1.07 2.80 9.65
C ILE A 20 -1.56 4.19 9.20
N PRO A 21 -1.17 5.26 9.89
CA PRO A 21 -1.44 6.60 9.38
C PRO A 21 -0.66 6.82 8.08
N VAL A 22 -1.34 7.37 7.10
CA VAL A 22 -0.70 7.73 5.82
C VAL A 22 -0.17 9.16 5.93
N ILE A 23 1.12 9.27 5.70
CA ILE A 23 1.89 10.52 5.79
C ILE A 23 2.36 10.96 4.39
N TYR A 24 2.79 12.19 4.25
CA TYR A 24 3.17 12.76 2.96
C TYR A 24 4.44 13.63 3.03
N ASP A 25 4.90 13.97 4.26
CA ASP A 25 6.12 14.74 4.49
C ASP A 25 6.81 14.35 5.80
N ALA A 26 7.97 14.94 6.05
CA ALA A 26 8.74 14.65 7.25
C ALA A 26 8.06 15.14 8.55
N LEU A 27 7.24 16.19 8.47
CA LEU A 27 6.53 16.70 9.66
C LEU A 27 5.41 15.74 10.06
N SER A 28 4.53 15.36 9.13
CA SER A 28 3.45 14.38 9.38
C SER A 28 4.02 13.04 9.86
N ALA A 29 5.14 12.60 9.29
CA ALA A 29 5.83 11.37 9.70
C ALA A 29 6.35 11.44 11.14
N LEU A 30 6.98 12.54 11.54
CA LEU A 30 7.46 12.73 12.90
C LEU A 30 6.32 12.86 13.92
N LEU A 31 5.20 13.49 13.54
CA LEU A 31 4.02 13.57 14.39
C LEU A 31 3.41 12.17 14.61
N ALA A 32 3.25 11.38 13.56
CA ALA A 32 2.78 10.00 13.66
C ALA A 32 3.70 9.15 14.56
N GLN A 33 5.02 9.23 14.36
CA GLN A 33 5.97 8.51 15.22
C GLN A 33 5.87 8.96 16.69
N ARG A 34 5.73 10.26 16.96
CA ARG A 34 5.56 10.79 18.33
C ARG A 34 4.23 10.39 18.96
N ALA A 35 3.18 10.20 18.15
CA ALA A 35 1.90 9.70 18.61
C ALA A 35 1.92 8.21 19.00
N GLY A 36 3.04 7.51 18.73
CA GLY A 36 3.25 6.12 19.13
C GLY A 36 2.91 5.09 18.06
N PHE A 37 2.65 5.49 16.82
CA PHE A 37 2.46 4.53 15.73
C PHE A 37 3.75 3.76 15.44
N GLU A 38 3.63 2.46 15.20
CA GLU A 38 4.74 1.55 14.98
C GLU A 38 5.08 1.37 13.48
N LEU A 39 4.20 1.81 12.59
CA LEU A 39 4.34 1.75 11.13
C LEU A 39 3.62 2.96 10.53
N VAL A 40 4.19 3.54 9.49
CA VAL A 40 3.54 4.61 8.69
C VAL A 40 3.62 4.26 7.20
N ALA A 41 2.76 4.87 6.41
CA ALA A 41 2.79 4.75 4.96
C ALA A 41 2.97 6.12 4.29
N MET A 42 3.83 6.22 3.28
CA MET A 42 3.85 7.37 2.39
C MET A 42 2.86 7.12 1.24
N GLY A 43 1.72 7.82 1.25
CA GLY A 43 0.70 7.69 0.21
C GLY A 43 0.94 8.59 -0.99
N GLY A 44 0.45 8.18 -2.17
CA GLY A 44 0.56 8.95 -3.41
C GLY A 44 -0.25 10.24 -3.39
N ASN A 45 -1.53 10.15 -3.02
CA ASN A 45 -2.48 11.28 -3.11
C ASN A 45 -2.01 12.51 -2.32
N CYS A 46 -1.82 12.38 -1.01
CA CYS A 46 -1.39 13.53 -0.18
C CYS A 46 0.03 13.99 -0.51
N THR A 47 0.90 13.08 -0.95
CA THR A 47 2.24 13.44 -1.43
C THR A 47 2.15 14.29 -2.69
N MET A 48 1.34 13.91 -3.68
CA MET A 48 1.13 14.71 -4.89
C MET A 48 0.57 16.09 -4.56
N ALA A 49 -0.47 16.15 -3.73
CA ALA A 49 -1.10 17.40 -3.34
C ALA A 49 -0.10 18.34 -2.62
N SER A 50 0.67 17.81 -1.66
CA SER A 50 1.58 18.62 -0.84
C SER A 50 2.88 18.98 -1.56
N TYR A 51 3.38 18.13 -2.43
CA TYR A 51 4.68 18.29 -3.07
C TYR A 51 4.59 19.07 -4.39
N MET A 52 3.56 18.81 -5.19
CA MET A 52 3.41 19.37 -6.54
C MET A 52 2.15 20.24 -6.71
N GLY A 53 1.19 20.18 -5.77
CA GLY A 53 -0.08 20.90 -5.91
C GLY A 53 -0.99 20.30 -7.00
N TYR A 54 -0.77 19.04 -7.37
CA TYR A 54 -1.57 18.34 -8.37
C TYR A 54 -2.40 17.20 -7.76
N PRO A 55 -3.53 16.83 -8.40
CA PRO A 55 -4.26 15.63 -8.03
C PRO A 55 -3.43 14.37 -8.34
N ASP A 56 -3.76 13.28 -7.67
CA ASP A 56 -3.11 11.98 -7.85
C ASP A 56 -3.57 11.29 -9.15
N MET A 57 -2.93 11.66 -10.24
CA MET A 57 -3.26 11.23 -11.61
C MET A 57 -2.00 10.89 -12.43
N GLY A 58 -0.96 10.37 -11.77
CA GLY A 58 0.26 9.93 -12.45
C GLY A 58 1.17 11.06 -12.91
N PHE A 59 1.14 12.24 -12.27
CA PHE A 59 2.05 13.35 -12.60
C PHE A 59 3.46 13.16 -12.02
N ALA A 60 3.57 12.52 -10.84
CA ALA A 60 4.87 12.26 -10.24
C ALA A 60 5.62 11.18 -11.00
N THR A 61 6.92 11.38 -11.15
CA THR A 61 7.84 10.35 -11.63
C THR A 61 8.32 9.48 -10.46
N GLU A 62 8.92 8.32 -10.78
CA GLU A 62 9.62 7.50 -9.78
C GLU A 62 10.62 8.33 -8.97
N THR A 63 11.42 9.13 -9.64
CA THR A 63 12.44 9.97 -9.00
C THR A 63 11.86 10.94 -7.99
N ASP A 64 10.71 11.54 -8.29
CA ASP A 64 10.02 12.46 -7.38
C ASP A 64 9.59 11.72 -6.10
N MET A 65 8.94 10.58 -6.26
CA MET A 65 8.42 9.78 -5.15
C MET A 65 9.54 9.17 -4.31
N VAL A 66 10.57 8.60 -4.93
CA VAL A 66 11.74 8.03 -4.23
C VAL A 66 12.50 9.10 -3.45
N ASN A 67 12.72 10.28 -4.03
CA ASN A 67 13.38 11.38 -3.33
C ASN A 67 12.57 11.86 -2.13
N ARG A 68 11.24 11.95 -2.26
CA ARG A 68 10.36 12.28 -1.15
C ARG A 68 10.44 11.22 -0.05
N ALA A 69 10.32 9.94 -0.40
CA ALA A 69 10.45 8.81 0.52
C ALA A 69 11.80 8.83 1.26
N ARG A 70 12.90 9.10 0.58
CA ARG A 70 14.24 9.18 1.16
C ARG A 70 14.35 10.26 2.24
N LEU A 71 13.77 11.45 2.00
CA LEU A 71 13.78 12.54 2.97
C LEU A 71 13.00 12.18 4.22
N ILE A 72 11.85 11.51 4.07
CA ILE A 72 11.00 11.08 5.18
C ILE A 72 11.66 9.95 5.96
N ALA A 73 12.08 8.88 5.27
CA ALA A 73 12.65 7.68 5.88
C ALA A 73 13.87 7.96 6.76
N LYS A 74 14.69 8.96 6.38
CA LYS A 74 15.86 9.40 7.17
C LYS A 74 15.49 9.98 8.55
N LYS A 75 14.26 10.43 8.76
CA LYS A 75 13.80 11.05 10.01
C LYS A 75 13.10 10.06 10.94
N LEU A 76 12.74 8.90 10.43
CA LEU A 76 11.99 7.88 11.16
C LEU A 76 12.91 6.83 11.80
N HIS A 77 12.53 6.40 13.01
CA HIS A 77 13.08 5.22 13.72
C HIS A 77 12.14 4.01 13.61
N ILE A 78 10.90 4.24 13.17
CA ILE A 78 9.91 3.21 12.84
C ILE A 78 9.97 2.88 11.36
N PRO A 79 9.49 1.69 10.94
CA PRO A 79 9.37 1.35 9.53
C PRO A 79 8.36 2.24 8.79
N MET A 80 8.58 2.40 7.51
CA MET A 80 7.68 3.06 6.57
C MET A 80 7.59 2.22 5.30
N TYR A 81 6.37 1.95 4.81
CA TYR A 81 6.22 1.54 3.41
C TYR A 81 5.80 2.72 2.54
N ALA A 82 5.98 2.61 1.25
CA ALA A 82 5.67 3.69 0.32
C ALA A 82 4.75 3.22 -0.82
N ASP A 83 3.98 4.15 -1.35
CA ASP A 83 3.28 3.99 -2.61
C ASP A 83 4.30 3.97 -3.75
N ALA A 84 4.36 2.87 -4.50
CA ALA A 84 5.19 2.72 -5.69
C ALA A 84 4.36 2.78 -6.97
N ASP A 85 3.13 3.30 -6.89
CA ASP A 85 2.22 3.37 -8.02
C ASP A 85 2.15 2.02 -8.79
N THR A 86 2.29 2.05 -10.10
CA THR A 86 2.30 0.86 -10.97
C THR A 86 3.70 0.31 -11.23
N GLY A 87 4.74 0.82 -10.52
CA GLY A 87 6.15 0.53 -10.77
C GLY A 87 6.74 1.33 -11.94
N TYR A 88 6.07 2.41 -12.35
CA TYR A 88 6.53 3.44 -13.30
C TYR A 88 6.93 2.93 -14.68
N GLY A 89 6.35 1.81 -15.13
CA GLY A 89 6.58 1.27 -16.45
C GLY A 89 6.46 -0.26 -16.52
N ASN A 90 7.36 -0.90 -17.28
CA ASN A 90 7.38 -2.35 -17.43
C ASN A 90 8.18 -3.04 -16.30
N VAL A 91 8.42 -4.33 -16.41
CA VAL A 91 9.15 -5.13 -15.40
C VAL A 91 10.57 -4.62 -15.12
N ASN A 92 11.26 -4.01 -16.09
CA ASN A 92 12.58 -3.42 -15.86
C ASN A 92 12.49 -2.17 -14.98
N ASN A 93 11.43 -1.38 -15.17
CA ASN A 93 11.16 -0.23 -14.29
C ASN A 93 10.80 -0.69 -12.88
N VAL A 94 9.95 -1.71 -12.74
CA VAL A 94 9.61 -2.31 -11.43
C VAL A 94 10.87 -2.75 -10.68
N ARG A 95 11.80 -3.44 -11.34
CA ARG A 95 13.07 -3.82 -10.73
C ARG A 95 13.80 -2.60 -10.16
N LYS A 96 14.00 -1.58 -10.99
CA LYS A 96 14.68 -0.35 -10.57
C LYS A 96 13.95 0.34 -9.42
N THR A 97 12.62 0.41 -9.49
CA THR A 97 11.76 0.98 -8.45
C THR A 97 12.00 0.32 -7.10
N ILE A 98 12.02 -1.00 -7.05
CA ILE A 98 12.27 -1.73 -5.79
C ILE A 98 13.67 -1.42 -5.25
N GLU A 99 14.70 -1.48 -6.10
CA GLU A 99 16.09 -1.17 -5.73
C GLU A 99 16.22 0.28 -5.17
N ASP A 100 15.60 1.25 -5.82
CA ASP A 100 15.66 2.66 -5.44
C ASP A 100 14.89 2.98 -4.15
N TYR A 101 13.75 2.33 -3.90
CA TYR A 101 13.03 2.46 -2.64
C TYR A 101 13.77 1.80 -1.47
N GLU A 102 14.44 0.67 -1.67
CA GLU A 102 15.34 0.10 -0.65
C GLU A 102 16.48 1.07 -0.33
N ASP A 103 17.11 1.69 -1.34
CA ASP A 103 18.16 2.68 -1.16
C ASP A 103 17.65 3.99 -0.54
N ALA A 104 16.39 4.31 -0.71
CA ALA A 104 15.74 5.43 -0.02
C ALA A 104 15.54 5.17 1.47
N GLY A 105 15.62 3.91 1.91
CA GLY A 105 15.49 3.52 3.32
C GLY A 105 14.05 3.28 3.78
N VAL A 106 13.12 3.00 2.85
CA VAL A 106 11.79 2.48 3.20
C VAL A 106 11.87 0.99 3.52
N SER A 107 10.85 0.46 4.18
CA SER A 107 10.81 -0.94 4.65
C SER A 107 9.90 -1.82 3.80
N GLY A 108 9.25 -1.24 2.81
CA GLY A 108 8.38 -1.94 1.87
C GLY A 108 7.69 -0.99 0.92
N VAL A 109 6.99 -1.55 -0.04
CA VAL A 109 6.16 -0.80 -1.01
C VAL A 109 4.85 -1.53 -1.26
N HIS A 110 3.79 -0.79 -1.62
CA HIS A 110 2.71 -1.39 -2.36
C HIS A 110 2.86 -1.09 -3.86
N LEU A 111 2.51 -2.08 -4.67
CA LEU A 111 2.53 -2.04 -6.12
C LEU A 111 1.14 -2.39 -6.63
N GLU A 112 0.54 -1.50 -7.43
CA GLU A 112 -0.82 -1.65 -7.93
C GLU A 112 -0.87 -2.09 -9.40
N ASP A 113 -2.00 -2.66 -9.78
CA ASP A 113 -2.24 -3.19 -11.12
C ASP A 113 -2.96 -2.24 -12.08
N GLN A 114 -3.00 -0.93 -11.78
CA GLN A 114 -3.63 0.04 -12.67
C GLN A 114 -2.89 0.20 -14.00
N ILE A 115 -3.65 0.60 -15.03
CA ILE A 115 -3.08 1.08 -16.30
C ILE A 115 -2.49 2.48 -16.06
N TRP A 116 -1.25 2.68 -16.53
CA TRP A 116 -0.63 4.01 -16.49
C TRP A 116 -1.19 4.96 -17.57
N PRO A 117 -1.41 6.25 -17.29
CA PRO A 117 -1.21 6.93 -16.01
C PRO A 117 -2.30 6.54 -14.98
N LYS A 118 -1.84 6.20 -13.77
CA LYS A 118 -2.74 5.79 -12.69
C LYS A 118 -3.63 6.94 -12.22
N LYS A 119 -4.69 6.61 -11.50
CA LYS A 119 -5.63 7.57 -10.90
C LYS A 119 -5.98 7.14 -9.49
N CYS A 120 -6.39 8.09 -8.65
CA CYS A 120 -6.91 7.75 -7.34
C CYS A 120 -8.27 7.02 -7.46
N PRO A 121 -8.40 5.77 -7.02
CA PRO A 121 -9.64 4.99 -7.17
C PRO A 121 -10.78 5.50 -6.30
N VAL A 122 -10.49 6.35 -5.32
CA VAL A 122 -11.50 7.01 -4.50
C VAL A 122 -12.25 8.07 -5.29
N ILE A 123 -11.57 8.72 -6.24
CA ILE A 123 -12.13 9.84 -7.02
C ILE A 123 -12.82 9.37 -8.31
N THR A 124 -12.31 8.28 -8.92
CA THR A 124 -12.80 7.81 -10.21
C THR A 124 -12.67 6.29 -10.36
N THR A 125 -13.46 5.73 -11.29
CA THR A 125 -13.26 4.34 -11.73
C THR A 125 -11.95 4.22 -12.48
N VAL A 126 -11.17 3.21 -12.13
CA VAL A 126 -9.86 2.94 -12.71
C VAL A 126 -9.86 1.68 -13.56
N ASP A 127 -8.93 1.59 -14.48
CA ASP A 127 -8.69 0.41 -15.30
C ASP A 127 -7.41 -0.29 -14.87
N VAL A 128 -7.33 -1.60 -15.09
CA VAL A 128 -6.21 -2.43 -14.67
C VAL A 128 -5.56 -3.13 -15.86
N ILE A 129 -4.25 -3.38 -15.76
CA ILE A 129 -3.48 -4.17 -16.74
C ILE A 129 -3.93 -5.63 -16.75
N SER A 130 -3.51 -6.39 -17.76
CA SER A 130 -3.78 -7.81 -17.80
C SER A 130 -3.24 -8.54 -16.58
N GLU A 131 -3.87 -9.63 -16.18
CA GLU A 131 -3.38 -10.48 -15.08
C GLU A 131 -1.94 -10.94 -15.28
N GLY A 132 -1.62 -11.38 -16.49
CA GLY A 132 -0.28 -11.82 -16.81
C GLY A 132 0.77 -10.73 -16.60
N GLU A 133 0.47 -9.48 -16.96
CA GLU A 133 1.36 -8.36 -16.73
C GLU A 133 1.47 -8.03 -15.23
N ALA A 134 0.36 -8.01 -14.49
CA ALA A 134 0.35 -7.77 -13.05
C ALA A 134 1.18 -8.84 -12.30
N VAL A 135 0.99 -10.10 -12.65
CA VAL A 135 1.74 -11.24 -12.12
C VAL A 135 3.24 -11.09 -12.37
N GLU A 136 3.65 -10.79 -13.61
CA GLU A 136 5.07 -10.62 -13.93
C GLU A 136 5.70 -9.42 -13.21
N LYS A 137 5.01 -8.31 -13.08
CA LYS A 137 5.47 -7.16 -12.30
C LYS A 137 5.70 -7.52 -10.83
N LEU A 138 4.76 -8.20 -10.19
CA LEU A 138 4.90 -8.62 -8.79
C LEU A 138 5.99 -9.68 -8.60
N LYS A 139 6.13 -10.65 -9.51
CA LYS A 139 7.25 -11.61 -9.48
C LYS A 139 8.61 -10.91 -9.55
N VAL A 140 8.73 -9.91 -10.43
CA VAL A 140 9.96 -9.12 -10.52
C VAL A 140 10.17 -8.30 -9.25
N ALA A 141 9.14 -7.68 -8.69
CA ALA A 141 9.24 -6.97 -7.42
C ALA A 141 9.76 -7.88 -6.28
N MET A 142 9.15 -9.05 -6.13
CA MET A 142 9.56 -10.05 -5.12
C MET A 142 11.01 -10.51 -5.30
N LYS A 143 11.45 -10.69 -6.55
CA LYS A 143 12.81 -11.15 -6.87
C LYS A 143 13.87 -10.06 -6.75
N SER A 144 13.49 -8.80 -6.92
CA SER A 144 14.42 -7.67 -6.97
C SER A 144 14.81 -7.10 -5.61
N ARG A 145 14.04 -7.41 -4.56
CA ARG A 145 14.40 -7.00 -3.20
C ARG A 145 15.72 -7.67 -2.77
N ARG A 146 16.64 -6.86 -2.25
CA ARG A 146 17.95 -7.30 -1.75
C ARG A 146 17.88 -7.80 -0.30
N ASP A 147 17.09 -7.10 0.53
CA ASP A 147 16.77 -7.55 1.89
C ASP A 147 15.50 -8.42 1.86
N PRO A 148 15.54 -9.70 2.23
CA PRO A 148 14.36 -10.56 2.25
C PRO A 148 13.27 -10.08 3.21
N ASN A 149 13.61 -9.16 4.13
CA ASN A 149 12.66 -8.54 5.06
C ASN A 149 11.95 -7.32 4.48
N PHE A 150 12.38 -6.80 3.32
CA PHE A 150 11.66 -5.75 2.62
C PHE A 150 10.28 -6.25 2.20
N VAL A 151 9.22 -5.52 2.53
CA VAL A 151 7.84 -5.97 2.36
C VAL A 151 7.30 -5.55 1.01
N ILE A 152 6.73 -6.50 0.26
CA ILE A 152 6.00 -6.24 -0.98
C ILE A 152 4.51 -6.46 -0.74
N ILE A 153 3.73 -5.42 -0.94
CA ILE A 153 2.27 -5.42 -0.81
C ILE A 153 1.68 -5.45 -2.22
N GLY A 154 0.98 -6.52 -2.54
CA GLY A 154 0.28 -6.65 -3.83
C GLY A 154 -1.09 -5.98 -3.75
N ARG A 155 -1.27 -4.88 -4.49
CA ARG A 155 -2.51 -4.12 -4.54
C ARG A 155 -3.25 -4.37 -5.85
N THR A 156 -4.57 -4.57 -5.75
CA THR A 156 -5.45 -4.56 -6.92
C THR A 156 -6.55 -3.51 -6.78
N ASP A 157 -6.76 -2.78 -7.85
CA ASP A 157 -7.80 -1.77 -7.98
C ASP A 157 -8.96 -2.22 -8.87
N SER A 158 -9.03 -3.51 -9.17
CA SER A 158 -9.96 -4.07 -10.17
C SER A 158 -11.43 -4.00 -9.80
N ILE A 159 -11.77 -3.94 -8.50
CA ILE A 159 -13.16 -4.04 -8.03
C ILE A 159 -14.07 -2.97 -8.63
N SER A 160 -13.59 -1.75 -8.80
CA SER A 160 -14.42 -0.61 -9.23
C SER A 160 -14.99 -0.75 -10.64
N LYS A 161 -14.31 -1.50 -11.51
CA LYS A 161 -14.70 -1.73 -12.90
C LYS A 161 -15.10 -3.17 -13.20
N TYR A 162 -14.44 -4.13 -12.56
CA TYR A 162 -14.55 -5.55 -12.89
C TYR A 162 -15.24 -6.38 -11.80
N GLY A 163 -15.52 -5.79 -10.64
CA GLY A 163 -16.28 -6.42 -9.57
C GLY A 163 -15.48 -7.37 -8.68
N PHE A 164 -16.20 -8.00 -7.75
CA PHE A 164 -15.65 -8.83 -6.68
C PHE A 164 -14.88 -10.05 -7.19
N ASP A 165 -15.44 -10.80 -8.15
CA ASP A 165 -14.83 -12.06 -8.63
C ASP A 165 -13.47 -11.83 -9.28
N GLU A 166 -13.34 -10.74 -10.05
CA GLU A 166 -12.06 -10.35 -10.66
C GLU A 166 -11.04 -9.96 -9.59
N MET A 167 -11.44 -9.17 -8.62
CA MET A 167 -10.57 -8.81 -7.50
C MET A 167 -10.07 -10.04 -6.75
N VAL A 168 -10.96 -10.97 -6.40
CA VAL A 168 -10.58 -12.22 -5.71
C VAL A 168 -9.64 -13.06 -6.57
N ARG A 169 -9.89 -13.15 -7.88
CA ARG A 169 -9.03 -13.89 -8.81
C ARG A 169 -7.62 -13.32 -8.84
N ARG A 170 -7.46 -12.00 -8.91
CA ARG A 170 -6.15 -11.32 -8.88
C ARG A 170 -5.44 -11.50 -7.54
N LEU A 171 -6.15 -11.33 -6.43
CA LEU A 171 -5.58 -11.54 -5.10
C LEU A 171 -5.06 -12.98 -4.91
N LYS A 172 -5.74 -14.00 -5.47
CA LYS A 172 -5.24 -15.38 -5.46
C LYS A 172 -3.92 -15.52 -6.23
N LEU A 173 -3.82 -14.91 -7.41
CA LEU A 173 -2.57 -14.91 -8.16
C LEU A 173 -1.44 -14.19 -7.40
N PHE A 174 -1.76 -13.10 -6.69
CA PHE A 174 -0.79 -12.38 -5.86
C PHE A 174 -0.34 -13.21 -4.65
N GLU A 175 -1.27 -13.94 -4.01
CA GLU A 175 -0.95 -14.90 -2.95
C GLU A 175 -0.05 -16.04 -3.47
N GLU A 176 -0.34 -16.60 -4.64
CA GLU A 176 0.47 -17.65 -5.28
C GLU A 176 1.91 -17.20 -5.60
N ILE A 177 2.11 -15.92 -5.92
CA ILE A 177 3.45 -15.34 -6.10
C ILE A 177 4.19 -15.23 -4.75
N GLY A 178 3.46 -15.19 -3.65
CA GLY A 178 3.99 -15.06 -2.31
C GLY A 178 4.24 -13.60 -1.90
N VAL A 179 3.43 -12.65 -2.38
CA VAL A 179 3.47 -11.27 -1.85
C VAL A 179 3.24 -11.29 -0.34
N ASP A 180 3.83 -10.35 0.37
CA ASP A 180 3.82 -10.39 1.84
C ASP A 180 2.48 -9.95 2.44
N ILE A 181 1.75 -9.05 1.75
CA ILE A 181 0.45 -8.51 2.17
C ILE A 181 -0.43 -8.35 0.93
N LEU A 182 -1.71 -8.67 1.06
CA LEU A 182 -2.72 -8.40 0.04
C LEU A 182 -3.45 -7.09 0.35
N MET A 183 -3.62 -6.23 -0.65
CA MET A 183 -4.31 -4.94 -0.52
C MET A 183 -5.41 -4.80 -1.58
N PRO A 184 -6.66 -5.18 -1.26
CA PRO A 184 -7.83 -4.88 -2.10
C PRO A 184 -8.20 -3.40 -1.95
N ALA A 185 -8.00 -2.59 -2.99
CA ALA A 185 -8.38 -1.19 -2.97
C ALA A 185 -9.81 -0.95 -3.48
N GLY A 186 -10.46 0.08 -3.00
CA GLY A 186 -11.79 0.48 -3.48
C GLY A 186 -12.97 -0.34 -2.96
N VAL A 187 -12.78 -1.15 -1.92
CA VAL A 187 -13.87 -1.89 -1.25
C VAL A 187 -14.73 -0.90 -0.44
N LYS A 188 -16.03 -0.83 -0.75
CA LYS A 188 -16.96 0.15 -0.16
C LYS A 188 -18.06 -0.46 0.71
N ASP A 189 -18.34 -1.74 0.56
CA ASP A 189 -19.41 -2.41 1.27
C ASP A 189 -18.88 -3.36 2.34
N GLU A 190 -19.64 -3.48 3.43
CA GLU A 190 -19.26 -4.30 4.58
C GLU A 190 -19.25 -5.80 4.27
N GLU A 191 -20.15 -6.27 3.40
CA GLU A 191 -20.25 -7.69 3.05
C GLU A 191 -18.96 -8.16 2.36
N THR A 192 -18.52 -7.43 1.34
CA THR A 192 -17.23 -7.66 0.65
C THR A 192 -16.08 -7.59 1.64
N ARG A 193 -16.04 -6.56 2.48
CA ARG A 193 -14.98 -6.36 3.46
C ARG A 193 -14.86 -7.51 4.44
N ARG A 194 -15.99 -8.06 4.94
CA ARG A 194 -16.03 -9.23 5.83
C ARG A 194 -15.71 -10.56 5.13
N ALA A 195 -15.95 -10.65 3.82
CA ALA A 195 -15.72 -11.87 3.05
C ALA A 195 -14.22 -12.06 2.72
N LEU A 196 -13.51 -10.98 2.39
CA LEU A 196 -12.16 -11.02 1.86
C LEU A 196 -11.15 -11.75 2.75
N PRO A 197 -10.95 -11.42 4.04
CA PRO A 197 -9.93 -12.09 4.85
C PRO A 197 -10.19 -13.59 5.04
N LYS A 198 -11.45 -14.02 4.95
CA LYS A 198 -11.84 -15.44 5.07
C LYS A 198 -11.40 -16.25 3.84
N LEU A 199 -11.24 -15.60 2.68
CA LEU A 199 -10.77 -16.24 1.44
C LEU A 199 -9.23 -16.37 1.40
N PHE A 200 -8.53 -15.62 2.25
CA PHE A 200 -7.06 -15.55 2.29
C PHE A 200 -6.53 -15.73 3.72
N PRO A 201 -6.78 -16.90 4.37
CA PRO A 201 -6.45 -17.09 5.77
C PRO A 201 -4.94 -17.16 6.06
N ASN A 202 -4.12 -17.37 5.02
CA ASN A 202 -2.68 -17.57 5.16
C ASN A 202 -1.85 -16.31 4.83
N THR A 203 -2.45 -15.33 4.16
CA THR A 203 -1.75 -14.11 3.76
C THR A 203 -2.37 -12.90 4.44
N PRO A 204 -1.61 -12.12 5.22
CA PRO A 204 -2.11 -10.91 5.86
C PRO A 204 -2.75 -9.95 4.86
N MET A 205 -3.87 -9.34 5.27
CA MET A 205 -4.60 -8.39 4.44
C MET A 205 -4.56 -6.99 5.05
N LEU A 206 -4.38 -5.99 4.19
CA LEU A 206 -4.43 -4.58 4.53
C LEU A 206 -5.75 -3.98 4.04
N ALA A 207 -6.54 -3.41 4.96
CA ALA A 207 -7.69 -2.58 4.62
C ALA A 207 -7.27 -1.13 4.44
N ASP A 208 -7.69 -0.51 3.34
CA ASP A 208 -7.51 0.91 3.09
C ASP A 208 -8.84 1.63 3.32
N ILE A 209 -8.89 2.57 4.29
CA ILE A 209 -10.13 3.18 4.77
C ILE A 209 -10.08 4.69 4.64
N VAL A 210 -11.02 5.23 3.89
CA VAL A 210 -11.19 6.68 3.71
C VAL A 210 -12.41 7.15 4.47
N TYR A 211 -12.24 7.54 5.73
CA TYR A 211 -13.32 8.11 6.51
C TYR A 211 -13.77 9.46 5.96
N GLY A 212 -15.10 9.69 6.00
CA GLY A 212 -15.69 10.95 5.54
C GLY A 212 -15.97 11.01 4.03
N TRP A 213 -15.78 9.91 3.31
CA TRP A 213 -16.15 9.80 1.90
C TRP A 213 -17.36 8.87 1.74
N GLY A 214 -18.51 9.48 1.42
CA GLY A 214 -19.77 8.75 1.25
C GLY A 214 -20.33 8.19 2.55
N ASP A 215 -21.12 7.15 2.42
CA ASP A 215 -21.83 6.47 3.53
C ASP A 215 -21.02 5.30 4.11
N GLU A 216 -19.71 5.29 3.99
CA GLU A 216 -18.88 4.20 4.52
C GLU A 216 -18.99 4.16 6.05
N PRO A 217 -19.32 3.00 6.65
CA PRO A 217 -19.44 2.87 8.10
C PRO A 217 -18.13 3.18 8.82
N HIS A 218 -18.24 3.75 10.01
CA HIS A 218 -17.09 3.87 10.90
C HIS A 218 -16.82 2.53 11.58
N TYR A 219 -15.67 1.93 11.26
CA TYR A 219 -15.20 0.70 11.90
C TYR A 219 -14.20 1.00 13.01
N THR A 220 -14.29 0.25 14.08
CA THR A 220 -13.27 0.23 15.15
C THR A 220 -12.16 -0.76 14.82
N ASP A 221 -11.04 -0.68 15.54
CA ASP A 221 -9.96 -1.69 15.44
C ASP A 221 -10.47 -3.10 15.71
N LYS A 222 -11.41 -3.22 16.65
CA LYS A 222 -12.05 -4.50 16.96
C LYS A 222 -12.85 -5.04 15.77
N ASP A 223 -13.56 -4.18 15.05
CA ASP A 223 -14.31 -4.61 13.87
C ASP A 223 -13.37 -5.18 12.79
N PHE A 224 -12.25 -4.50 12.50
CA PHE A 224 -11.26 -5.01 11.55
C PHE A 224 -10.61 -6.31 12.03
N GLN A 225 -10.32 -6.42 13.31
CA GLN A 225 -9.78 -7.64 13.91
C GLN A 225 -10.78 -8.80 13.81
N ASP A 226 -12.05 -8.55 14.09
CA ASP A 226 -13.14 -9.55 13.99
C ASP A 226 -13.40 -9.95 12.52
N MET A 227 -13.16 -9.05 11.56
CA MET A 227 -13.21 -9.35 10.12
C MET A 227 -12.01 -10.20 9.67
N GLY A 228 -10.88 -10.16 10.37
CA GLY A 228 -9.66 -10.91 10.05
C GLY A 228 -8.56 -10.10 9.32
N TYR A 229 -8.68 -8.77 9.30
CA TYR A 229 -7.59 -7.93 8.81
C TYR A 229 -6.43 -7.89 9.80
N LYS A 230 -5.23 -7.64 9.27
CA LYS A 230 -4.01 -7.47 10.07
C LYS A 230 -3.56 -6.01 10.11
N PHE A 231 -3.71 -5.33 9.01
CA PHE A 231 -3.28 -3.96 8.80
C PHE A 231 -4.45 -3.09 8.35
N VAL A 232 -4.48 -1.85 8.83
CA VAL A 232 -5.47 -0.83 8.41
C VAL A 232 -4.75 0.46 8.10
N SER A 233 -4.83 0.94 6.87
CA SER A 233 -4.32 2.24 6.47
C SER A 233 -5.44 3.29 6.41
N GLN A 234 -5.07 4.51 6.79
CA GLN A 234 -5.97 5.66 6.79
C GLN A 234 -5.38 6.76 5.89
N PRO A 235 -5.73 6.79 4.60
CA PRO A 235 -5.04 7.57 3.57
C PRO A 235 -4.93 9.06 3.81
N PHE A 236 -5.86 9.66 4.50
CA PHE A 236 -5.90 11.12 4.67
C PHE A 236 -5.63 11.61 6.10
N THR A 237 -5.22 10.73 7.01
CA THR A 237 -4.99 11.09 8.43
C THR A 237 -4.00 12.24 8.61
N GLY A 238 -3.01 12.35 7.75
CA GLY A 238 -2.02 13.42 7.84
C GLY A 238 -2.43 14.74 7.18
N CYS A 239 -3.60 14.81 6.53
CA CYS A 239 -4.06 15.99 5.78
C CYS A 239 -5.10 16.83 6.52
N PHE A 240 -5.66 16.33 7.64
CA PHE A 240 -6.71 16.97 8.42
C PHE A 240 -6.33 17.13 9.89
#